data_99fedf5eb30739c06ba71236d6c4c20a
#
_entry.id   99fedf5eb30739c06ba71236d6c4c20a
#
_cell.length_a   1.000
_cell.length_b   1.000
_cell.length_c   1.000
_cell.angle_alpha   90.00
_cell.angle_beta   90.00
_cell.angle_gamma   90.00
#
_symmetry.space_group_name_H-M   'P 1'
#
loop_
_entity.id
_entity.type
_entity.pdbx_description
1 polymer ?
#
loop_
_entity_poly.entity_id
_entity_poly.type
_entity_poly.pdbx_seq_one_letter_code
_entity_poly.pdbx_strand_id
1 'polypeptide(L)'
;LLQRIEDPVYSVTGNHDVGTYIKDSLHHTIADNLRSLIDRQEAMGWHVLDNRTCYIRRGGDSISLTGLSFDPALRWLRHNRNLPATGMDKAYKGVPRETFNITLAHVPQLWEQITTAGYGDLTLSGHVHAMQLKIRFSGRGWSPASWLYEHWSGRYDNDDGRTLYINDGTGYVGYPMRLGARPEITLLTLKQCE
;
A
#
# COMPACT_ATOMS: atom_id res chain seq x y z
N LEU A 1 11.42 6.88 -17.40
CA LEU A 1 10.72 8.02 -16.76
C LEU A 1 10.90 7.98 -15.25
N LEU A 2 10.63 6.81 -14.61
CA LEU A 2 10.74 6.64 -13.16
C LEU A 2 12.16 6.78 -12.61
N GLN A 3 13.19 6.48 -13.40
CA GLN A 3 14.61 6.70 -13.05
C GLN A 3 15.01 8.18 -12.92
N ARG A 4 14.12 9.11 -13.28
CA ARG A 4 14.37 10.57 -13.19
C ARG A 4 13.85 11.19 -11.90
N ILE A 5 13.29 10.39 -11.00
CA ILE A 5 12.86 10.88 -9.69
C ILE A 5 14.13 11.03 -8.84
N GLU A 6 14.45 12.26 -8.45
CA GLU A 6 15.65 12.60 -7.66
C GLU A 6 15.39 12.45 -6.14
N ASP A 7 14.12 12.56 -5.73
CA ASP A 7 13.71 12.36 -4.34
C ASP A 7 13.73 10.88 -3.95
N PRO A 8 13.93 10.54 -2.66
CA PRO A 8 13.87 9.17 -2.18
C PRO A 8 12.51 8.52 -2.47
N VAL A 9 12.52 7.38 -3.13
CA VAL A 9 11.33 6.60 -3.45
C VAL A 9 11.26 5.39 -2.55
N TYR A 10 10.14 5.20 -1.87
CA TYR A 10 9.85 4.03 -1.06
C TYR A 10 8.71 3.22 -1.69
N SER A 11 8.87 1.92 -1.79
CA SER A 11 7.89 1.04 -2.42
C SER A 11 7.61 -0.20 -1.61
N VAL A 12 6.43 -0.77 -1.80
CA VAL A 12 6.03 -2.10 -1.31
C VAL A 12 5.43 -2.89 -2.46
N THR A 13 5.51 -4.21 -2.37
CA THR A 13 4.93 -5.10 -3.36
C THR A 13 3.45 -5.33 -3.12
N GLY A 14 2.70 -5.45 -4.22
CA GLY A 14 1.28 -5.76 -4.22
C GLY A 14 0.97 -7.13 -4.81
N ASN A 15 -0.31 -7.47 -4.88
CA ASN A 15 -0.78 -8.76 -5.38
C ASN A 15 -0.44 -9.03 -6.85
N HIS A 16 -0.27 -7.99 -7.66
CA HIS A 16 0.14 -8.12 -9.07
C HIS A 16 1.64 -8.39 -9.24
N ASP A 17 2.46 -8.01 -8.26
CA ASP A 17 3.91 -8.16 -8.30
C ASP A 17 4.36 -9.59 -8.00
N VAL A 18 3.49 -10.41 -7.42
CA VAL A 18 3.79 -11.80 -7.03
C VAL A 18 3.57 -12.82 -8.16
N GLY A 19 3.56 -12.40 -9.40
CA GLY A 19 3.79 -13.26 -10.56
C GLY A 19 2.61 -14.09 -11.08
N THR A 20 1.38 -13.90 -10.60
CA THR A 20 0.20 -14.63 -11.11
C THR A 20 -0.17 -14.29 -12.56
N TYR A 21 0.46 -13.27 -13.14
CA TYR A 21 0.17 -12.76 -14.49
C TYR A 21 1.23 -13.14 -15.54
N ILE A 22 2.28 -13.86 -15.14
CA ILE A 22 3.29 -14.33 -16.08
C ILE A 22 2.73 -15.51 -16.87
N LYS A 23 2.64 -15.34 -18.18
CA LYS A 23 2.17 -16.39 -19.09
C LYS A 23 3.24 -17.45 -19.40
N ASP A 24 4.50 -17.13 -19.17
CA ASP A 24 5.64 -18.05 -19.36
C ASP A 24 6.10 -18.63 -18.02
N SER A 25 5.33 -19.60 -17.52
CA SER A 25 5.65 -20.32 -16.28
C SER A 25 6.74 -21.39 -16.46
N LEU A 26 7.20 -21.63 -17.68
CA LEU A 26 8.20 -22.68 -17.96
C LEU A 26 9.63 -22.26 -17.59
N HIS A 27 9.91 -20.95 -17.53
CA HIS A 27 11.27 -20.42 -17.33
C HIS A 27 11.41 -19.53 -16.10
N HIS A 28 10.30 -19.13 -15.45
CA HIS A 28 10.35 -18.23 -14.29
C HIS A 28 9.38 -18.66 -13.20
N THR A 29 9.89 -18.81 -11.99
CA THR A 29 9.03 -18.98 -10.80
C THR A 29 8.46 -17.64 -10.33
N ILE A 30 7.40 -17.69 -9.51
CA ILE A 30 6.85 -16.50 -8.84
C ILE A 30 7.94 -15.80 -8.02
N ALA A 31 8.78 -16.56 -7.32
CA ALA A 31 9.86 -16.03 -6.50
C ALA A 31 10.94 -15.33 -7.35
N ASP A 32 11.32 -15.89 -8.49
CA ASP A 32 12.31 -15.29 -9.40
C ASP A 32 11.80 -13.99 -9.98
N ASN A 33 10.53 -13.95 -10.35
CA ASN A 33 9.92 -12.73 -10.88
C ASN A 33 9.84 -11.61 -9.85
N LEU A 34 9.39 -11.94 -8.63
CA LEU A 34 9.33 -10.99 -7.53
C LEU A 34 10.73 -10.44 -7.20
N ARG A 35 11.73 -11.33 -7.13
CA ARG A 35 13.14 -10.93 -6.92
C ARG A 35 13.62 -10.01 -8.02
N SER A 36 13.41 -10.37 -9.29
CA SER A 36 13.79 -9.54 -10.44
C SER A 36 13.13 -8.16 -10.43
N LEU A 37 11.86 -8.07 -9.97
CA LEU A 37 11.17 -6.80 -9.82
C LEU A 37 11.81 -5.94 -8.72
N ILE A 38 12.11 -6.54 -7.57
CA ILE A 38 12.76 -5.85 -6.45
C ILE A 38 14.16 -5.36 -6.89
N ASP A 39 14.97 -6.24 -7.48
CA ASP A 39 16.31 -5.91 -7.96
C ASP A 39 16.29 -4.72 -8.95
N ARG A 40 15.29 -4.67 -9.84
CA ARG A 40 15.12 -3.56 -10.79
C ARG A 40 14.73 -2.25 -10.08
N GLN A 41 13.89 -2.28 -9.07
CA GLN A 41 13.52 -1.11 -8.30
C GLN A 41 14.73 -0.59 -7.50
N GLU A 42 15.48 -1.48 -6.85
CA GLU A 42 16.69 -1.12 -6.12
C GLU A 42 17.79 -0.58 -7.05
N ALA A 43 17.93 -1.14 -8.26
CA ALA A 43 18.84 -0.62 -9.28
C ALA A 43 18.46 0.78 -9.79
N MET A 44 17.21 1.19 -9.63
CA MET A 44 16.76 2.57 -9.89
C MET A 44 17.01 3.51 -8.68
N GLY A 45 17.58 3.02 -7.59
CA GLY A 45 17.79 3.77 -6.36
C GLY A 45 16.56 3.81 -5.43
N TRP A 46 15.56 2.95 -5.65
CA TRP A 46 14.38 2.91 -4.82
C TRP A 46 14.61 2.05 -3.56
N HIS A 47 13.94 2.40 -2.49
CA HIS A 47 13.93 1.65 -1.23
C HIS A 47 12.71 0.72 -1.20
N VAL A 48 12.89 -0.54 -1.56
CA VAL A 48 11.80 -1.53 -1.46
C VAL A 48 11.68 -1.98 -0.01
N LEU A 49 10.54 -1.71 0.63
CA LEU A 49 10.29 -2.03 2.03
C LEU A 49 9.61 -3.40 2.16
N ASP A 50 10.38 -4.47 1.93
CA ASP A 50 9.90 -5.85 2.06
C ASP A 50 9.83 -6.27 3.53
N ASN A 51 8.67 -6.06 4.15
CA ASN A 51 8.40 -6.33 5.58
C ASN A 51 9.52 -5.76 6.47
N ARG A 52 9.80 -4.48 6.28
CA ARG A 52 10.83 -3.76 7.04
C ARG A 52 10.45 -2.30 7.28
N THR A 53 11.07 -1.71 8.29
CA THR A 53 10.92 -0.29 8.63
C THR A 53 12.23 0.46 8.37
N CYS A 54 12.11 1.68 7.88
CA CYS A 54 13.18 2.68 7.88
C CYS A 54 12.72 3.94 8.60
N TYR A 55 13.63 4.86 8.85
CA TYR A 55 13.33 6.12 9.53
C TYR A 55 13.64 7.30 8.61
N ILE A 56 12.68 8.21 8.50
CA ILE A 56 12.86 9.49 7.83
C ILE A 56 13.13 10.52 8.92
N ARG A 57 14.26 11.20 8.81
CA ARG A 57 14.74 12.17 9.81
C ARG A 57 14.76 13.56 9.25
N ARG A 58 14.33 14.54 10.07
CA ARG A 58 14.41 15.96 9.72
C ARG A 58 14.70 16.76 11.00
N GLY A 59 15.87 17.41 11.03
CA GLY A 59 16.31 18.05 12.27
C GLY A 59 16.52 17.03 13.39
N GLY A 60 15.91 17.28 14.55
CA GLY A 60 15.92 16.38 15.72
C GLY A 60 14.82 15.31 15.70
N ASP A 61 13.86 15.40 14.79
CA ASP A 61 12.68 14.55 14.73
C ASP A 61 12.85 13.37 13.76
N SER A 62 12.11 12.32 14.02
CA SER A 62 12.05 11.15 13.13
C SER A 62 10.64 10.56 13.08
N ILE A 63 10.27 10.06 11.90
CA ILE A 63 9.10 9.23 11.71
C ILE A 63 9.55 7.86 11.23
N SER A 64 8.80 6.82 11.56
CA SER A 64 9.03 5.48 11.04
C SER A 64 8.18 5.25 9.79
N LEU A 65 8.79 4.69 8.75
CA LEU A 65 8.13 4.28 7.52
C LEU A 65 8.26 2.77 7.38
N THR A 66 7.15 2.07 7.52
CA THR A 66 7.07 0.61 7.48
C THR A 66 6.43 0.15 6.18
N GLY A 67 7.01 -0.84 5.53
CA GLY A 67 6.38 -1.50 4.40
C GLY A 67 5.93 -2.92 4.75
N LEU A 68 4.68 -3.24 4.43
CA LEU A 68 4.11 -4.58 4.47
C LEU A 68 3.92 -5.08 3.05
N SER A 69 4.76 -6.02 2.64
CA SER A 69 4.68 -6.64 1.32
C SER A 69 3.50 -7.60 1.24
N PHE A 70 2.90 -7.70 0.06
CA PHE A 70 1.85 -8.69 -0.18
C PHE A 70 2.44 -10.10 -0.18
N ASP A 71 1.89 -11.00 0.63
CA ASP A 71 2.34 -12.38 0.70
C ASP A 71 1.85 -13.18 -0.53
N PRO A 72 2.76 -13.74 -1.33
CA PRO A 72 2.40 -14.56 -2.49
C PRO A 72 1.49 -15.75 -2.15
N ALA A 73 1.60 -16.31 -0.95
CA ALA A 73 0.76 -17.42 -0.50
C ALA A 73 -0.71 -17.02 -0.36
N LEU A 74 -0.97 -15.73 -0.13
CA LEU A 74 -2.32 -15.17 0.06
C LEU A 74 -2.96 -14.68 -1.25
N ARG A 75 -2.34 -14.88 -2.42
CA ARG A 75 -2.81 -14.34 -3.70
C ARG A 75 -4.27 -14.67 -4.03
N TRP A 76 -4.75 -15.82 -3.59
CA TRP A 76 -6.13 -16.27 -3.80
C TRP A 76 -7.12 -15.63 -2.84
N LEU A 77 -6.64 -15.11 -1.69
CA LEU A 77 -7.42 -14.46 -0.65
C LEU A 77 -7.43 -12.92 -0.78
N ARG A 78 -6.83 -12.35 -1.83
CA ARG A 78 -6.63 -10.91 -1.99
C ARG A 78 -7.91 -10.05 -1.91
N HIS A 79 -9.07 -10.65 -2.10
CA HIS A 79 -10.37 -9.98 -1.95
C HIS A 79 -11.10 -10.38 -0.66
N ASN A 80 -10.48 -11.21 0.19
CA ASN A 80 -11.08 -11.63 1.44
C ASN A 80 -10.99 -10.47 2.46
N ARG A 81 -12.08 -10.18 3.15
CA ARG A 81 -12.10 -9.19 4.23
C ARG A 81 -11.17 -9.56 5.38
N ASN A 82 -11.04 -10.84 5.66
CA ASN A 82 -10.19 -11.37 6.74
C ASN A 82 -8.81 -11.81 6.22
N LEU A 83 -8.19 -11.01 5.34
CA LEU A 83 -6.84 -11.29 4.87
C LEU A 83 -5.86 -11.18 6.04
N PRO A 84 -5.07 -12.25 6.36
CA PRO A 84 -4.12 -12.18 7.46
C PRO A 84 -2.95 -11.26 7.12
N ALA A 85 -2.52 -10.45 8.09
CA ALA A 85 -1.35 -9.58 7.97
C ALA A 85 -0.07 -10.37 8.26
N THR A 86 0.45 -11.03 7.24
CA THR A 86 1.74 -11.72 7.34
C THR A 86 2.89 -10.71 7.34
N GLY A 87 4.01 -11.07 7.97
CA GLY A 87 5.23 -10.26 7.99
C GLY A 87 5.24 -9.09 8.98
N MET A 88 4.18 -8.85 9.75
CA MET A 88 4.11 -7.74 10.72
C MET A 88 5.20 -7.85 11.79
N ASP A 89 5.43 -9.02 12.35
CA ASP A 89 6.46 -9.23 13.38
C ASP A 89 7.86 -8.87 12.88
N LYS A 90 8.13 -9.15 11.59
CA LYS A 90 9.39 -8.77 10.93
C LYS A 90 9.42 -7.26 10.68
N ALA A 91 8.35 -6.71 10.13
CA ALA A 91 8.29 -5.32 9.70
C ALA A 91 8.41 -4.34 10.87
N TYR A 92 7.73 -4.61 11.99
CA TYR A 92 7.71 -3.72 13.16
C TYR A 92 8.73 -4.10 14.24
N LYS A 93 9.62 -5.04 13.95
CA LYS A 93 10.65 -5.46 14.93
C LYS A 93 11.51 -4.29 15.38
N GLY A 94 11.44 -3.96 16.67
CA GLY A 94 12.22 -2.88 17.27
C GLY A 94 11.74 -1.46 16.95
N VAL A 95 10.54 -1.31 16.37
CA VAL A 95 9.93 0.01 16.14
C VAL A 95 9.23 0.48 17.40
N PRO A 96 9.64 1.61 18.02
CA PRO A 96 8.96 2.16 19.17
C PRO A 96 7.56 2.62 18.79
N ARG A 97 6.56 2.33 19.63
CA ARG A 97 5.16 2.68 19.39
C ARG A 97 4.88 4.18 19.54
N GLU A 98 5.74 4.90 20.20
CA GLU A 98 5.68 6.35 20.42
C GLU A 98 6.14 7.13 19.18
N THR A 99 6.83 6.47 18.25
CA THR A 99 7.28 7.10 17.02
C THR A 99 6.13 7.12 16.03
N PHE A 100 5.78 8.29 15.49
CA PHE A 100 4.76 8.41 14.44
C PHE A 100 5.09 7.45 13.28
N ASN A 101 4.15 6.56 13.01
CA ASN A 101 4.36 5.48 12.05
C ASN A 101 3.50 5.67 10.80
N ILE A 102 4.17 5.73 9.65
CA ILE A 102 3.51 5.59 8.35
C ILE A 102 3.70 4.15 7.90
N THR A 103 2.59 3.45 7.64
CA THR A 103 2.63 2.10 7.08
C THR A 103 2.19 2.12 5.62
N LEU A 104 3.03 1.57 4.74
CA LEU A 104 2.68 1.25 3.37
C LEU A 104 2.17 -0.19 3.32
N ALA A 105 0.90 -0.39 3.00
CA ALA A 105 0.30 -1.70 2.86
C ALA A 105 -0.57 -1.70 1.60
N HIS A 106 -0.20 -2.50 0.58
CA HIS A 106 -0.91 -2.47 -0.69
C HIS A 106 -2.42 -2.70 -0.56
N VAL A 107 -2.82 -3.66 0.30
CA VAL A 107 -4.22 -4.02 0.51
C VAL A 107 -4.79 -3.37 1.77
N PRO A 108 -5.92 -2.64 1.68
CA PRO A 108 -6.49 -1.90 2.81
C PRO A 108 -7.05 -2.81 3.91
N GLN A 109 -7.33 -4.07 3.63
CA GLN A 109 -7.85 -5.04 4.60
C GLN A 109 -6.89 -5.29 5.78
N LEU A 110 -5.62 -4.92 5.66
CA LEU A 110 -4.64 -5.07 6.74
C LEU A 110 -4.74 -3.96 7.80
N TRP A 111 -5.47 -2.88 7.53
CA TRP A 111 -5.50 -1.69 8.38
C TRP A 111 -5.93 -1.98 9.83
N GLU A 112 -6.99 -2.76 10.03
CA GLU A 112 -7.46 -3.14 11.35
C GLU A 112 -6.40 -3.90 12.17
N GLN A 113 -5.70 -4.84 11.53
CA GLN A 113 -4.63 -5.60 12.18
C GLN A 113 -3.44 -4.71 12.50
N ILE A 114 -3.07 -3.78 11.61
CA ILE A 114 -1.99 -2.81 11.82
C ILE A 114 -2.30 -1.91 13.01
N THR A 115 -3.51 -1.35 13.07
CA THR A 115 -3.92 -0.45 14.16
C THR A 115 -4.06 -1.17 15.49
N THR A 116 -4.61 -2.39 15.50
CA THR A 116 -4.67 -3.25 16.69
C THR A 116 -3.28 -3.58 17.24
N ALA A 117 -2.28 -3.72 16.38
CA ALA A 117 -0.88 -3.90 16.79
C ALA A 117 -0.24 -2.61 17.34
N GLY A 118 -0.94 -1.48 17.30
CA GLY A 118 -0.49 -0.18 17.81
C GLY A 118 0.38 0.61 16.84
N TYR A 119 0.30 0.33 15.55
CA TYR A 119 1.05 1.02 14.49
C TYR A 119 0.10 1.65 13.45
N GLY A 120 0.67 2.27 12.41
CA GLY A 120 -0.10 2.84 11.31
C GLY A 120 -0.89 4.08 11.71
N ASP A 121 -0.24 5.06 12.35
CA ASP A 121 -0.86 6.37 12.59
C ASP A 121 -1.39 6.94 11.27
N LEU A 122 -0.65 6.67 10.19
CA LEU A 122 -1.12 6.84 8.82
C LEU A 122 -0.81 5.56 8.02
N THR A 123 -1.84 4.90 7.51
CA THR A 123 -1.68 3.76 6.59
C THR A 123 -2.04 4.20 5.17
N LEU A 124 -1.12 3.93 4.23
CA LEU A 124 -1.31 4.22 2.80
C LEU A 124 -1.51 2.92 2.04
N SER A 125 -2.62 2.83 1.31
CA SER A 125 -3.01 1.66 0.55
C SER A 125 -3.42 2.01 -0.89
N GLY A 126 -3.46 0.99 -1.74
CA GLY A 126 -3.97 1.06 -3.10
C GLY A 126 -4.95 -0.08 -3.38
N HIS A 127 -4.58 -1.00 -4.28
CA HIS A 127 -5.24 -2.27 -4.58
C HIS A 127 -6.63 -2.16 -5.22
N VAL A 128 -7.54 -1.40 -4.60
CA VAL A 128 -8.98 -1.41 -4.92
C VAL A 128 -9.29 -0.59 -6.16
N HIS A 129 -8.52 0.50 -6.41
CA HIS A 129 -8.68 1.46 -7.52
C HIS A 129 -10.14 1.86 -7.80
N ALA A 130 -11.02 1.82 -6.77
CA ALA A 130 -12.48 1.99 -6.86
C ALA A 130 -13.10 1.14 -7.99
N MET A 131 -12.52 -0.04 -8.31
CA MET A 131 -12.87 -0.84 -9.50
C MET A 131 -12.97 -0.02 -10.78
N GLN A 132 -12.22 1.08 -10.88
CA GLN A 132 -12.17 2.01 -12.02
C GLN A 132 -13.52 2.70 -12.35
N LEU A 133 -14.55 2.48 -11.52
CA LEU A 133 -15.87 3.08 -11.65
C LEU A 133 -16.28 3.74 -10.33
N LYS A 134 -16.48 5.07 -10.35
CA LYS A 134 -16.86 5.86 -9.18
C LYS A 134 -17.89 6.93 -9.56
N ILE A 135 -19.04 6.87 -8.96
CA ILE A 135 -20.10 7.88 -9.13
C ILE A 135 -20.03 8.81 -7.94
N ARG A 136 -19.78 10.09 -8.18
CA ARG A 136 -19.67 11.13 -7.15
C ARG A 136 -20.99 11.89 -7.07
N PHE A 137 -21.66 11.80 -5.93
CA PHE A 137 -22.89 12.57 -5.65
C PHE A 137 -22.85 13.23 -4.27
N SER A 138 -22.39 12.56 -3.24
CA SER A 138 -22.22 13.10 -1.89
C SER A 138 -21.09 12.37 -1.18
N GLY A 139 -20.28 13.08 -0.41
CA GLY A 139 -19.15 12.51 0.33
C GLY A 139 -18.21 11.69 -0.55
N ARG A 140 -17.97 10.42 -0.17
CA ARG A 140 -17.12 9.49 -0.91
C ARG A 140 -17.72 9.06 -2.25
N GLY A 141 -19.03 9.13 -2.42
CA GLY A 141 -19.78 8.62 -3.56
C GLY A 141 -19.99 7.10 -3.48
N TRP A 142 -20.16 6.46 -4.63
CA TRP A 142 -20.40 5.02 -4.76
C TRP A 142 -19.49 4.39 -5.82
N SER A 143 -19.12 3.14 -5.59
CA SER A 143 -18.40 2.27 -6.51
C SER A 143 -18.85 0.82 -6.31
N PRO A 144 -18.82 -0.06 -7.33
CA PRO A 144 -19.00 -1.49 -7.14
C PRO A 144 -18.03 -2.09 -6.13
N ALA A 145 -16.88 -1.46 -5.92
CA ALA A 145 -15.90 -1.86 -4.91
C ALA A 145 -16.51 -1.92 -3.49
N SER A 146 -17.52 -1.09 -3.18
CA SER A 146 -18.19 -1.09 -1.88
C SER A 146 -18.92 -2.40 -1.55
N TRP A 147 -19.17 -3.26 -2.53
CA TRP A 147 -19.77 -4.59 -2.31
C TRP A 147 -18.76 -5.62 -1.80
N LEU A 148 -17.47 -5.42 -2.14
CA LEU A 148 -16.40 -6.36 -1.79
C LEU A 148 -15.51 -5.84 -0.66
N TYR A 149 -15.34 -4.52 -0.58
CA TYR A 149 -14.41 -3.88 0.35
C TYR A 149 -15.15 -2.91 1.26
N GLU A 150 -14.89 -3.02 2.54
CA GLU A 150 -15.37 -2.07 3.54
C GLU A 150 -14.73 -0.69 3.33
N HIS A 151 -13.41 -0.69 3.13
CA HIS A 151 -12.63 0.49 2.79
C HIS A 151 -12.16 0.37 1.33
N TRP A 152 -12.57 1.30 0.45
CA TRP A 152 -12.35 1.13 -0.98
C TRP A 152 -11.79 2.36 -1.72
N SER A 153 -11.80 3.56 -1.14
CA SER A 153 -11.23 4.78 -1.74
C SER A 153 -11.20 5.94 -0.76
N GLY A 154 -10.14 6.75 -0.79
CA GLY A 154 -10.00 7.97 -0.01
C GLY A 154 -9.68 7.72 1.46
N ARG A 155 -10.01 8.68 2.31
CA ARG A 155 -9.65 8.72 3.72
C ARG A 155 -10.69 8.04 4.61
N TYR A 156 -10.20 7.30 5.60
CA TYR A 156 -10.94 6.73 6.73
C TYR A 156 -10.16 7.02 8.01
N ASP A 157 -10.87 7.34 9.06
CA ASP A 157 -10.30 7.55 10.39
C ASP A 157 -10.99 6.57 11.36
N ASN A 158 -10.24 6.00 12.31
CA ASN A 158 -10.80 5.20 13.37
C ASN A 158 -10.93 6.03 14.67
N ASP A 159 -11.53 5.41 15.70
CA ASP A 159 -11.77 6.05 17.00
C ASP A 159 -10.47 6.36 17.75
N ASP A 160 -9.37 5.68 17.42
CA ASP A 160 -8.04 5.91 18.00
C ASP A 160 -7.27 7.06 17.32
N GLY A 161 -7.87 7.75 16.36
CA GLY A 161 -7.27 8.85 15.61
C GLY A 161 -6.30 8.42 14.52
N ARG A 162 -6.24 7.12 14.17
CA ARG A 162 -5.41 6.62 13.08
C ARG A 162 -6.13 6.74 11.74
N THR A 163 -5.37 7.02 10.72
CA THR A 163 -5.89 7.29 9.36
C THR A 163 -5.47 6.21 8.39
N LEU A 164 -6.42 5.71 7.60
CA LEU A 164 -6.19 4.97 6.37
C LEU A 164 -6.46 5.88 5.17
N TYR A 165 -5.53 5.93 4.22
CA TYR A 165 -5.77 6.55 2.92
C TYR A 165 -5.60 5.53 1.80
N ILE A 166 -6.63 5.38 0.98
CA ILE A 166 -6.65 4.47 -0.17
C ILE A 166 -6.60 5.30 -1.45
N ASN A 167 -5.49 5.21 -2.17
CA ASN A 167 -5.29 5.85 -3.45
C ASN A 167 -5.94 5.04 -4.58
N ASP A 168 -6.69 5.70 -5.47
CA ASP A 168 -7.37 5.05 -6.60
C ASP A 168 -6.39 4.65 -7.72
N GLY A 169 -5.11 5.01 -7.63
CA GLY A 169 -4.07 4.66 -8.59
C GLY A 169 -4.11 5.46 -9.88
N THR A 170 -3.09 5.28 -10.71
CA THR A 170 -2.91 6.02 -11.97
C THR A 170 -3.23 5.20 -13.21
N GLY A 171 -3.15 3.87 -13.11
CA GLY A 171 -3.32 2.92 -14.22
C GLY A 171 -4.73 2.35 -14.37
N TYR A 172 -4.82 1.25 -15.08
CA TYR A 172 -6.04 0.44 -15.20
C TYR A 172 -5.71 -1.04 -15.12
N VAL A 173 -6.71 -1.86 -14.79
CA VAL A 173 -6.62 -3.32 -14.76
C VAL A 173 -7.90 -3.92 -15.32
N GLY A 174 -7.77 -5.00 -16.11
CA GLY A 174 -8.90 -5.69 -16.73
C GLY A 174 -9.42 -4.98 -17.98
N TYR A 175 -10.08 -3.85 -17.85
CA TYR A 175 -10.55 -3.04 -18.97
C TYR A 175 -9.87 -1.66 -19.00
N PRO A 176 -9.51 -1.14 -20.18
CA PRO A 176 -8.71 0.07 -20.35
C PRO A 176 -9.55 1.35 -20.22
N MET A 177 -10.30 1.49 -19.13
CA MET A 177 -11.18 2.61 -18.91
C MET A 177 -11.27 2.95 -17.42
N ARG A 178 -11.38 4.25 -17.11
CA ARG A 178 -11.77 4.77 -15.80
C ARG A 178 -12.98 5.68 -15.97
N LEU A 179 -14.05 5.41 -15.24
CA LEU A 179 -15.26 6.21 -15.25
C LEU A 179 -15.49 6.81 -13.86
N GLY A 180 -15.24 8.10 -13.71
CA GLY A 180 -15.35 8.83 -12.44
C GLY A 180 -14.24 8.54 -11.41
N ALA A 181 -13.61 7.37 -11.45
CA ALA A 181 -12.40 7.05 -10.70
C ALA A 181 -11.16 7.57 -11.44
N ARG A 182 -10.90 8.86 -11.33
CA ARG A 182 -9.79 9.52 -12.05
C ARG A 182 -8.43 8.99 -11.58
N PRO A 183 -7.40 9.00 -12.45
CA PRO A 183 -6.02 8.78 -12.02
C PRO A 183 -5.65 9.75 -10.89
N GLU A 184 -4.95 9.22 -9.87
CA GLU A 184 -4.68 9.96 -8.64
C GLU A 184 -3.20 9.92 -8.28
N ILE A 185 -2.64 11.09 -7.97
CA ILE A 185 -1.40 11.26 -7.24
C ILE A 185 -1.73 12.09 -6.00
N THR A 186 -1.47 11.56 -4.82
CA THR A 186 -1.83 12.19 -3.55
C THR A 186 -0.61 12.89 -2.96
N LEU A 187 -0.75 14.18 -2.66
CA LEU A 187 0.22 14.93 -1.86
C LEU A 187 -0.22 14.95 -0.40
N LEU A 188 0.64 14.45 0.48
CA LEU A 188 0.43 14.46 1.93
C LEU A 188 1.41 15.42 2.58
N THR A 189 0.92 16.26 3.47
CA THR A 189 1.74 17.17 4.27
C THR A 189 1.61 16.78 5.73
N LEU A 190 2.72 16.34 6.33
CA LEU A 190 2.80 16.10 7.77
C LEU A 190 3.15 17.40 8.47
N LYS A 191 2.46 17.69 9.57
CA LYS A 191 2.75 18.84 10.42
C LYS A 191 2.90 18.35 11.85
N GLN A 192 3.85 18.93 12.58
CA GLN A 192 3.92 18.75 14.03
C GLN A 192 2.70 19.41 14.67
N CYS A 193 2.04 18.72 15.58
CA CYS A 193 1.03 19.32 16.42
C CYS A 193 1.75 20.22 17.44
N GLU A 194 1.28 21.47 17.56
CA GLU A 194 1.72 22.41 18.61
C GLU A 194 1.15 21.98 19.97
#